data_291c701ee4d1c3c0ba527190eb4e2fe1
#
_entry.id   291c701ee4d1c3c0ba527190eb4e2fe1
#
_cell.length_a   1.000
_cell.length_b   1.000
_cell.length_c   1.000
_cell.angle_alpha   90.00
_cell.angle_beta   90.00
_cell.angle_gamma   90.00
#
_symmetry.space_group_name_H-M   'P 1'
#
loop_
_entity.id
_entity.type
_entity.pdbx_description
1 polymer ?
#
loop_
_entity_poly.entity_id
_entity_poly.type
_entity_poly.pdbx_seq_one_letter_code
_entity_poly.pdbx_strand_id
1 'polypeptide(L)'
;MAPVVKALEKRPDRIVSRVCVTAQHRQMLDQYHLNNSGRTLRRVSPSSLRTGQKPSQGSNLPYFLSRYLDQVLNLFGIVPDYDLNVMQDSQSPTQVAAAVLAKLEPVLQTERPDWVLVQGDTTTVVAAALAAFYGGVKVGHVEAGLRTFDKHQPFPEEINRRVAGVVADLHFAPTQRARENLLREGVPDAAIRVTGNPVIDALHMVADLPYDPATGPLKDVPWDKRLILVTAHRRENLGELLEQICLALRDVALAYAGDVHIVYPVHLNPNVQEPAYRLLGNVPGVTLTEPLDYLPLVYLMKRATLVLTDSGGIQEEAPGLGKPVLVLREVTERPEAVEAGTVRVVGTDRARIVEWTRRLLDNSAEYETRSVARAVNPYGDGHAAERIVLALLK
;
A
#
# COMPACT_ATOMS: atom_id res chain seq x y z
N MET A 1 7.45 -2.74 6.77
CA MET A 1 8.45 -2.85 7.89
C MET A 1 7.87 -3.36 9.22
N ALA A 2 6.60 -3.10 9.58
CA ALA A 2 6.08 -3.51 10.89
C ALA A 2 6.36 -4.97 11.28
N PRO A 3 6.17 -5.99 10.41
CA PRO A 3 6.53 -7.38 10.75
C PRO A 3 8.02 -7.57 11.03
N VAL A 4 8.89 -6.85 10.33
CA VAL A 4 10.35 -6.92 10.58
C VAL A 4 10.68 -6.35 11.95
N VAL A 5 10.10 -5.20 12.33
CA VAL A 5 10.24 -4.64 13.69
C VAL A 5 9.79 -5.65 14.73
N LYS A 6 8.61 -6.26 14.55
CA LYS A 6 8.10 -7.28 15.49
C LYS A 6 8.97 -8.55 15.54
N ALA A 7 9.61 -8.92 14.44
CA ALA A 7 10.55 -10.04 14.43
C ALA A 7 11.89 -9.70 15.11
N LEU A 8 12.37 -8.46 15.01
CA LEU A 8 13.54 -7.96 15.74
C LEU A 8 13.28 -7.91 17.25
N GLU A 9 12.12 -7.41 17.68
CA GLU A 9 11.70 -7.35 19.08
C GLU A 9 11.67 -8.74 19.79
N LYS A 10 11.51 -9.83 19.03
CA LYS A 10 11.55 -11.20 19.57
C LYS A 10 12.96 -11.71 19.90
N ARG A 11 14.00 -10.93 19.63
CA ARG A 11 15.42 -11.29 19.83
C ARG A 11 16.17 -10.26 20.68
N PRO A 12 15.65 -9.85 21.85
CA PRO A 12 16.22 -8.77 22.66
C PRO A 12 17.59 -9.12 23.25
N ASP A 13 17.93 -10.40 23.30
CA ASP A 13 19.23 -10.94 23.74
C ASP A 13 20.35 -10.73 22.71
N ARG A 14 20.01 -10.48 21.45
CA ARG A 14 20.95 -10.35 20.31
C ARG A 14 20.82 -9.07 19.52
N ILE A 15 19.67 -8.39 19.59
CA ILE A 15 19.35 -7.25 18.76
C ILE A 15 18.75 -6.13 19.61
N VAL A 16 19.33 -4.95 19.47
CA VAL A 16 18.71 -3.70 19.91
C VAL A 16 18.20 -2.98 18.67
N SER A 17 16.88 -2.90 18.51
CA SER A 17 16.26 -2.21 17.39
C SER A 17 15.79 -0.81 17.78
N ARG A 18 15.91 0.15 16.85
CA ARG A 18 15.37 1.50 16.95
C ARG A 18 14.47 1.77 15.77
N VAL A 19 13.31 2.32 16.03
CA VAL A 19 12.34 2.67 15.01
C VAL A 19 12.38 4.17 14.79
N CYS A 20 12.79 4.57 13.59
CA CYS A 20 12.78 5.96 13.16
C CYS A 20 11.74 6.14 12.06
N VAL A 21 10.78 7.03 12.28
CA VAL A 21 9.77 7.39 11.28
C VAL A 21 10.05 8.77 10.70
N THR A 22 9.82 8.93 9.40
CA THR A 22 10.02 10.21 8.71
C THR A 22 8.73 11.02 8.59
N ALA A 23 7.59 10.39 8.82
CA ALA A 23 6.26 10.95 8.68
C ALA A 23 5.93 11.50 7.27
N GLN A 24 6.62 11.01 6.21
CA GLN A 24 6.42 11.46 4.82
C GLN A 24 4.99 11.29 4.32
N HIS A 25 4.22 10.35 4.86
CA HIS A 25 2.86 10.06 4.42
C HIS A 25 1.78 10.47 5.42
N ARG A 26 2.12 11.31 6.41
CA ARG A 26 1.15 11.80 7.39
C ARG A 26 0.03 12.64 6.76
N GLN A 27 0.30 13.31 5.62
CA GLN A 27 -0.60 14.26 4.97
C GLN A 27 -0.88 13.94 3.49
N MET A 28 -0.91 12.69 3.12
CA MET A 28 -1.08 12.29 1.70
C MET A 28 -2.38 12.81 1.04
N LEU A 29 -3.36 13.24 1.83
CA LEU A 29 -4.65 13.74 1.35
C LEU A 29 -4.65 15.24 0.98
N ASP A 30 -3.77 16.06 1.55
CA ASP A 30 -3.75 17.51 1.29
C ASP A 30 -3.20 17.89 -0.09
N GLN A 31 -2.36 17.06 -0.70
CA GLN A 31 -1.77 17.34 -2.01
C GLN A 31 -2.78 17.31 -3.16
N TYR A 32 -3.96 16.73 -2.97
CA TYR A 32 -4.98 16.62 -4.01
C TYR A 32 -5.98 17.79 -4.05
N HIS A 33 -6.05 18.62 -3.02
CA HIS A 33 -7.02 19.71 -2.93
C HIS A 33 -6.59 21.03 -3.61
N LEU A 34 -5.34 21.21 -3.97
CA LEU A 34 -4.83 22.54 -4.37
C LEU A 34 -4.62 22.76 -5.87
N ASN A 35 -4.77 21.76 -6.76
CA ASN A 35 -4.36 21.94 -8.16
C ASN A 35 -5.46 22.09 -9.21
N ASN A 36 -6.76 22.13 -8.87
CA ASN A 36 -7.81 22.20 -9.92
C ASN A 36 -8.96 23.18 -9.72
N SER A 37 -8.87 24.13 -8.80
CA SER A 37 -9.82 25.25 -8.78
C SER A 37 -9.09 26.59 -8.92
N GLY A 38 -9.01 27.08 -10.14
CA GLY A 38 -8.59 28.46 -10.46
C GLY A 38 -9.54 29.51 -9.89
N ARG A 39 -9.90 29.42 -8.59
CA ARG A 39 -10.59 30.47 -7.84
C ARG A 39 -9.79 30.78 -6.58
N THR A 40 -9.17 31.93 -6.63
CA THR A 40 -8.48 32.62 -5.56
C THR A 40 -9.35 32.66 -4.29
N LEU A 41 -9.10 31.79 -3.34
CA LEU A 41 -9.58 32.01 -1.97
C LEU A 41 -8.59 32.96 -1.29
N ARG A 42 -9.10 34.13 -0.87
CA ARG A 42 -8.32 35.18 -0.18
C ARG A 42 -7.57 34.57 1.00
N ARG A 43 -6.27 34.80 1.04
CA ARG A 43 -5.43 34.63 2.23
C ARG A 43 -6.09 35.33 3.42
N VAL A 44 -6.47 34.60 4.44
CA VAL A 44 -6.70 35.17 5.78
C VAL A 44 -5.32 35.31 6.42
N SER A 45 -4.91 36.55 6.67
CA SER A 45 -3.62 36.84 7.30
C SER A 45 -3.65 36.45 8.79
N PRO A 46 -2.51 36.09 9.40
CA PRO A 46 -2.41 35.61 10.78
C PRO A 46 -2.61 36.71 11.86
N SER A 47 -3.02 37.92 11.50
CA SER A 47 -3.06 39.06 12.44
C SER A 47 -4.38 39.27 13.22
N SER A 48 -5.38 38.34 13.11
CA SER A 48 -6.69 38.50 13.78
C SER A 48 -6.96 37.52 14.94
N LEU A 49 -5.96 36.84 15.46
CA LEU A 49 -6.10 36.01 16.66
C LEU A 49 -5.58 36.74 17.90
N ARG A 50 -6.34 37.75 18.36
CA ARG A 50 -6.32 38.22 19.77
C ARG A 50 -7.73 38.17 20.31
N THR A 51 -7.80 37.63 21.52
CA THR A 51 -8.85 37.58 22.53
C THR A 51 -9.71 36.33 22.61
N GLY A 52 -9.47 35.68 23.71
CA GLY A 52 -10.20 34.74 24.52
C GLY A 52 -11.69 34.52 24.24
N GLN A 53 -11.99 33.43 23.52
CA GLN A 53 -13.27 32.74 23.67
C GLN A 53 -13.02 31.24 23.49
N LYS A 54 -13.54 30.44 24.44
CA LYS A 54 -13.53 28.98 24.36
C LYS A 54 -14.26 28.55 23.08
N PRO A 55 -13.74 27.60 22.27
CA PRO A 55 -14.46 27.11 21.12
C PRO A 55 -15.65 26.27 21.57
N SER A 56 -16.83 26.63 21.08
CA SER A 56 -18.03 25.79 21.07
C SER A 56 -17.82 24.54 20.22
N GLN A 57 -18.38 23.43 20.65
CA GLN A 57 -18.43 22.16 19.97
C GLN A 57 -18.93 22.33 18.52
N GLY A 58 -18.16 21.86 17.54
CA GLY A 58 -18.65 21.72 16.16
C GLY A 58 -17.65 22.14 15.08
N SER A 59 -16.49 21.46 14.95
CA SER A 59 -15.77 21.32 13.68
C SER A 59 -14.72 20.20 13.79
N ASN A 60 -15.07 19.04 13.30
CA ASN A 60 -14.24 17.82 13.31
C ASN A 60 -13.22 17.75 12.14
N LEU A 61 -12.72 18.86 11.61
CA LEU A 61 -11.81 18.85 10.45
C LEU A 61 -10.31 18.64 10.72
N PRO A 62 -9.71 18.90 11.89
CA PRO A 62 -8.26 18.69 12.07
C PRO A 62 -7.85 17.27 12.44
N TYR A 63 -8.76 16.36 12.78
CA TYR A 63 -8.44 15.03 13.33
C TYR A 63 -8.19 13.94 12.28
N PHE A 64 -8.49 14.18 11.00
CA PHE A 64 -8.46 13.14 9.95
C PHE A 64 -7.09 12.95 9.26
N LEU A 65 -6.18 13.90 9.37
CA LEU A 65 -5.01 14.02 8.51
C LEU A 65 -3.70 13.42 9.06
N SER A 66 -3.60 13.15 10.36
CA SER A 66 -2.41 12.50 10.96
C SER A 66 -2.47 10.95 10.91
N ARG A 67 -3.47 10.37 10.23
CA ARG A 67 -3.96 9.02 10.57
C ARG A 67 -3.22 7.84 9.97
N TYR A 68 -2.66 7.88 8.74
CA TYR A 68 -2.20 6.63 8.11
C TYR A 68 -0.98 6.00 8.78
N LEU A 69 0.07 6.79 9.05
CA LEU A 69 1.25 6.27 9.74
C LEU A 69 0.90 5.86 11.18
N ASP A 70 0.19 6.73 11.90
CA ASP A 70 -0.18 6.50 13.30
C ASP A 70 -1.12 5.30 13.44
N GLN A 71 -2.03 5.08 12.48
CA GLN A 71 -2.89 3.89 12.42
C GLN A 71 -2.08 2.60 12.28
N VAL A 72 -1.12 2.58 11.35
CA VAL A 72 -0.25 1.40 11.16
C VAL A 72 0.60 1.16 12.41
N LEU A 73 1.20 2.21 12.98
CA LEU A 73 1.97 2.11 14.20
C LEU A 73 1.13 1.55 15.37
N ASN A 74 -0.08 2.08 15.56
CA ASN A 74 -1.02 1.63 16.58
C ASN A 74 -1.49 0.19 16.34
N LEU A 75 -1.84 -0.15 15.08
CA LEU A 75 -2.30 -1.49 14.70
C LEU A 75 -1.27 -2.58 15.05
N PHE A 76 0.02 -2.27 14.85
CA PHE A 76 1.11 -3.19 15.18
C PHE A 76 1.72 -2.95 16.56
N GLY A 77 1.19 -2.01 17.35
CA GLY A 77 1.72 -1.69 18.67
C GLY A 77 3.20 -1.26 18.62
N ILE A 78 3.55 -0.42 17.63
CA ILE A 78 4.91 0.11 17.45
C ILE A 78 4.93 1.55 17.96
N VAL A 79 5.86 1.82 18.89
CA VAL A 79 6.17 3.17 19.34
C VAL A 79 7.51 3.56 18.72
N PRO A 80 7.56 4.58 17.85
CA PRO A 80 8.84 5.00 17.27
C PRO A 80 9.74 5.64 18.32
N ASP A 81 11.04 5.31 18.27
CA ASP A 81 12.06 5.97 19.10
C ASP A 81 12.36 7.38 18.59
N TYR A 82 12.26 7.59 17.28
CA TYR A 82 12.52 8.86 16.62
C TYR A 82 11.42 9.19 15.60
N ASP A 83 10.95 10.43 15.63
CA ASP A 83 10.07 11.00 14.62
C ASP A 83 10.73 12.22 13.99
N LEU A 84 11.16 12.09 12.74
CA LEU A 84 11.85 13.16 12.02
C LEU A 84 10.91 14.26 11.55
N ASN A 85 9.62 13.97 11.47
CA ASN A 85 8.57 14.90 11.02
C ASN A 85 9.04 15.76 9.82
N VAL A 86 9.33 15.08 8.71
CA VAL A 86 9.89 15.75 7.51
C VAL A 86 8.83 16.35 6.60
N MET A 87 7.56 15.99 6.80
CA MET A 87 6.49 16.39 5.90
C MET A 87 6.15 17.86 6.04
N GLN A 88 6.05 18.55 4.90
CA GLN A 88 5.55 19.92 4.76
C GLN A 88 4.64 19.99 3.54
N ASP A 89 3.75 20.97 3.49
CA ASP A 89 2.84 21.16 2.36
C ASP A 89 3.62 21.42 1.06
N SER A 90 3.18 20.77 -0.01
CA SER A 90 3.71 20.98 -1.36
C SER A 90 5.23 20.74 -1.53
N GLN A 91 5.82 19.85 -0.72
CA GLN A 91 7.24 19.50 -0.85
C GLN A 91 7.56 18.79 -2.16
N SER A 92 8.68 19.20 -2.78
CA SER A 92 9.29 18.43 -3.86
C SER A 92 10.05 17.21 -3.32
N PRO A 93 10.28 16.15 -4.15
CA PRO A 93 11.15 15.03 -3.77
C PRO A 93 12.54 15.49 -3.29
N THR A 94 13.10 16.55 -3.87
CA THR A 94 14.37 17.14 -3.45
C THR A 94 14.32 17.66 -2.02
N GLN A 95 13.27 18.36 -1.65
CA GLN A 95 13.09 18.89 -0.29
C GLN A 95 12.92 17.77 0.73
N VAL A 96 12.17 16.71 0.38
CA VAL A 96 12.03 15.51 1.22
C VAL A 96 13.40 14.85 1.44
N ALA A 97 14.17 14.62 0.37
CA ALA A 97 15.48 14.00 0.45
C ALA A 97 16.43 14.81 1.33
N ALA A 98 16.51 16.14 1.14
CA ALA A 98 17.35 17.03 1.93
C ALA A 98 16.96 17.00 3.41
N ALA A 99 15.67 17.02 3.73
CA ALA A 99 15.19 16.97 5.10
C ALA A 99 15.50 15.65 5.79
N VAL A 100 15.34 14.51 5.09
CA VAL A 100 15.69 13.19 5.63
C VAL A 100 17.20 13.09 5.90
N LEU A 101 18.04 13.48 4.93
CA LEU A 101 19.49 13.47 5.09
C LEU A 101 19.92 14.27 6.32
N ALA A 102 19.46 15.52 6.43
CA ALA A 102 19.87 16.43 7.52
C ALA A 102 19.37 15.99 8.90
N LYS A 103 18.14 15.42 8.98
CA LYS A 103 17.52 15.04 10.26
C LYS A 103 17.94 13.63 10.72
N LEU A 104 18.28 12.72 9.79
CA LEU A 104 18.69 11.38 10.14
C LEU A 104 20.17 11.31 10.59
N GLU A 105 21.01 12.17 10.07
CA GLU A 105 22.46 12.20 10.42
C GLU A 105 22.70 12.24 11.93
N PRO A 106 22.14 13.18 12.74
CA PRO A 106 22.36 13.19 14.18
C PRO A 106 21.83 11.95 14.91
N VAL A 107 20.78 11.31 14.40
CA VAL A 107 20.29 10.04 14.94
C VAL A 107 21.32 8.94 14.75
N LEU A 108 21.90 8.83 13.55
CA LEU A 108 22.92 7.84 13.25
C LEU A 108 24.20 8.07 14.05
N GLN A 109 24.60 9.33 14.26
CA GLN A 109 25.76 9.70 15.10
C GLN A 109 25.55 9.32 16.58
N THR A 110 24.30 9.41 17.07
CA THR A 110 23.94 9.09 18.45
C THR A 110 23.83 7.57 18.66
N GLU A 111 23.05 6.88 17.83
CA GLU A 111 22.75 5.45 17.99
C GLU A 111 23.89 4.55 17.49
N ARG A 112 24.68 4.98 16.53
CA ARG A 112 25.75 4.21 15.89
C ARG A 112 25.36 2.76 15.56
N PRO A 113 24.27 2.56 14.82
CA PRO A 113 23.76 1.22 14.57
C PRO A 113 24.72 0.44 13.66
N ASP A 114 24.72 -0.89 13.75
CA ASP A 114 25.42 -1.77 12.80
C ASP A 114 24.73 -1.78 11.45
N TRP A 115 23.40 -1.66 11.44
CA TRP A 115 22.55 -1.74 10.24
C TRP A 115 21.46 -0.67 10.24
N VAL A 116 21.21 -0.12 9.07
CA VAL A 116 19.98 0.62 8.75
C VAL A 116 19.16 -0.21 7.76
N LEU A 117 17.90 -0.50 8.13
CA LEU A 117 16.97 -1.20 7.24
C LEU A 117 16.03 -0.19 6.59
N VAL A 118 15.98 -0.21 5.26
CA VAL A 118 15.03 0.58 4.46
C VAL A 118 14.15 -0.35 3.64
N GLN A 119 12.88 0.05 3.36
CA GLN A 119 11.97 -0.77 2.57
C GLN A 119 11.37 0.01 1.41
N GLY A 120 11.38 -0.60 0.22
CA GLY A 120 10.75 -0.10 -0.99
C GLY A 120 11.59 0.94 -1.72
N ASP A 121 10.94 2.00 -2.23
CA ASP A 121 11.50 2.86 -3.27
C ASP A 121 11.14 4.34 -3.15
N THR A 122 10.61 4.77 -2.02
CA THR A 122 10.27 6.18 -1.81
C THR A 122 11.51 7.07 -1.72
N THR A 123 11.34 8.37 -1.88
CA THR A 123 12.42 9.36 -1.68
C THR A 123 13.03 9.25 -0.29
N THR A 124 12.24 8.90 0.73
CA THR A 124 12.73 8.63 2.08
C THR A 124 13.71 7.46 2.11
N VAL A 125 13.42 6.38 1.38
CA VAL A 125 14.25 5.18 1.32
C VAL A 125 15.65 5.49 0.78
N VAL A 126 15.73 6.17 -0.37
CA VAL A 126 17.02 6.53 -0.96
C VAL A 126 17.80 7.51 -0.09
N ALA A 127 17.13 8.51 0.50
CA ALA A 127 17.78 9.48 1.36
C ALA A 127 18.30 8.83 2.66
N ALA A 128 17.54 7.93 3.27
CA ALA A 128 17.95 7.19 4.46
C ALA A 128 19.12 6.22 4.16
N ALA A 129 19.08 5.53 3.02
CA ALA A 129 20.17 4.66 2.59
C ALA A 129 21.47 5.44 2.36
N LEU A 130 21.39 6.61 1.71
CA LEU A 130 22.55 7.50 1.51
C LEU A 130 23.09 8.07 2.83
N ALA A 131 22.20 8.48 3.76
CA ALA A 131 22.63 8.96 5.08
C ALA A 131 23.38 7.87 5.85
N ALA A 132 22.87 6.62 5.84
CA ALA A 132 23.55 5.48 6.45
C ALA A 132 24.92 5.22 5.81
N PHE A 133 24.99 5.19 4.48
CA PHE A 133 26.22 5.01 3.73
C PHE A 133 27.27 6.09 4.07
N TYR A 134 26.87 7.37 4.11
CA TYR A 134 27.77 8.47 4.49
C TYR A 134 28.23 8.38 5.96
N GLY A 135 27.38 7.84 6.82
CA GLY A 135 27.71 7.56 8.22
C GLY A 135 28.55 6.30 8.44
N GLY A 136 28.92 5.56 7.38
CA GLY A 136 29.67 4.30 7.49
C GLY A 136 28.85 3.14 8.09
N VAL A 137 27.52 3.23 8.05
CA VAL A 137 26.59 2.23 8.58
C VAL A 137 26.13 1.32 7.44
N LYS A 138 26.06 0.01 7.68
CA LYS A 138 25.59 -0.97 6.69
C LYS A 138 24.12 -0.76 6.38
N VAL A 139 23.74 -0.98 5.12
CA VAL A 139 22.36 -0.83 4.63
C VAL A 139 21.78 -2.17 4.22
N GLY A 140 20.62 -2.51 4.79
CA GLY A 140 19.79 -3.62 4.33
C GLY A 140 18.55 -3.08 3.58
N HIS A 141 18.43 -3.39 2.29
CA HIS A 141 17.32 -2.97 1.46
C HIS A 141 16.26 -4.06 1.37
N VAL A 142 15.13 -3.85 2.02
CA VAL A 142 13.95 -4.74 2.00
C VAL A 142 13.09 -4.39 0.79
N GLU A 143 12.49 -5.39 0.14
CA GLU A 143 11.74 -5.25 -1.11
C GLU A 143 12.64 -4.79 -2.28
N ALA A 144 13.88 -5.29 -2.28
CA ALA A 144 14.89 -4.95 -3.27
C ALA A 144 14.69 -5.69 -4.60
N GLY A 145 15.08 -5.06 -5.71
CA GLY A 145 15.16 -5.72 -7.02
C GLY A 145 13.90 -5.67 -7.86
N LEU A 146 12.82 -5.03 -7.42
CA LEU A 146 11.69 -4.72 -8.32
C LEU A 146 12.14 -3.72 -9.38
N ARG A 147 11.81 -3.98 -10.67
CA ARG A 147 12.22 -3.13 -11.81
C ARG A 147 11.13 -3.02 -12.85
N THR A 148 10.99 -1.82 -13.40
CA THR A 148 10.28 -1.56 -14.65
C THR A 148 11.25 -1.35 -15.81
N PHE A 149 12.50 -0.99 -15.51
CA PHE A 149 13.54 -0.58 -16.46
C PHE A 149 13.23 0.73 -17.20
N ASP A 150 12.13 1.39 -16.89
CA ASP A 150 11.82 2.73 -17.38
C ASP A 150 12.01 3.75 -16.23
N LYS A 151 13.06 4.57 -16.32
CA LYS A 151 13.42 5.56 -15.29
C LYS A 151 12.32 6.62 -15.01
N HIS A 152 11.31 6.68 -15.86
CA HIS A 152 10.20 7.61 -15.75
C HIS A 152 8.90 6.94 -15.25
N GLN A 153 8.90 5.59 -15.08
CA GLN A 153 7.70 4.83 -14.70
C GLN A 153 8.02 3.66 -13.74
N PRO A 154 7.63 3.77 -12.46
CA PRO A 154 7.09 4.97 -11.77
C PRO A 154 8.17 6.02 -11.52
N PHE A 155 7.78 7.27 -11.43
CA PHE A 155 8.67 8.38 -11.15
C PHE A 155 8.35 9.00 -9.78
N PRO A 156 9.35 9.18 -8.89
CA PRO A 156 10.80 8.92 -9.03
C PRO A 156 11.25 7.52 -8.56
N GLU A 157 10.31 6.58 -8.30
CA GLU A 157 10.52 5.34 -7.56
C GLU A 157 11.52 4.40 -8.27
N GLU A 158 11.50 4.31 -9.62
CA GLU A 158 12.42 3.43 -10.35
C GLU A 158 13.90 3.82 -10.14
N ILE A 159 14.19 5.11 -10.11
CA ILE A 159 15.55 5.60 -9.83
C ILE A 159 15.87 5.46 -8.35
N ASN A 160 14.93 5.75 -7.46
CA ASN A 160 15.14 5.63 -6.03
C ASN A 160 15.56 4.20 -5.64
N ARG A 161 14.85 3.17 -6.14
CA ARG A 161 15.18 1.76 -5.83
C ARG A 161 16.52 1.32 -6.38
N ARG A 162 16.94 1.85 -7.53
CA ARG A 162 18.26 1.58 -8.11
C ARG A 162 19.36 2.20 -7.29
N VAL A 163 19.23 3.48 -6.89
CA VAL A 163 20.20 4.17 -6.06
C VAL A 163 20.33 3.52 -4.68
N ALA A 164 19.19 3.17 -4.03
CA ALA A 164 19.22 2.42 -2.78
C ALA A 164 19.94 1.08 -2.94
N GLY A 165 19.73 0.39 -4.08
CA GLY A 165 20.41 -0.86 -4.41
C GLY A 165 21.92 -0.71 -4.58
N VAL A 166 22.42 0.44 -5.06
CA VAL A 166 23.86 0.66 -5.22
C VAL A 166 24.60 0.78 -3.87
N VAL A 167 23.95 1.34 -2.85
CA VAL A 167 24.56 1.54 -1.53
C VAL A 167 24.23 0.44 -0.51
N ALA A 168 23.33 -0.46 -0.84
CA ALA A 168 22.94 -1.55 0.06
C ALA A 168 23.99 -2.66 0.15
N ASP A 169 24.29 -3.12 1.37
CA ASP A 169 25.17 -4.25 1.66
C ASP A 169 24.43 -5.60 1.59
N LEU A 170 23.12 -5.60 1.95
CA LEU A 170 22.24 -6.75 1.80
C LEU A 170 20.94 -6.36 1.10
N HIS A 171 20.50 -7.23 0.19
CA HIS A 171 19.29 -7.07 -0.58
C HIS A 171 18.30 -8.18 -0.25
N PHE A 172 17.14 -7.83 0.28
CA PHE A 172 16.06 -8.75 0.59
C PHE A 172 15.04 -8.70 -0.54
N ALA A 173 15.21 -9.60 -1.51
CA ALA A 173 14.38 -9.67 -2.70
C ALA A 173 13.04 -10.35 -2.39
N PRO A 174 11.89 -9.79 -2.82
CA PRO A 174 10.59 -10.42 -2.60
C PRO A 174 10.38 -11.67 -3.45
N THR A 175 11.01 -11.75 -4.64
CA THR A 175 10.81 -12.82 -5.61
C THR A 175 12.13 -13.26 -6.25
N GLN A 176 12.10 -14.40 -6.91
CA GLN A 176 13.25 -14.85 -7.72
C GLN A 176 13.56 -13.89 -8.87
N ARG A 177 12.53 -13.32 -9.52
CA ARG A 177 12.71 -12.30 -10.57
C ARG A 177 13.39 -11.03 -10.03
N ALA A 178 13.00 -10.57 -8.83
CA ALA A 178 13.66 -9.45 -8.19
C ALA A 178 15.16 -9.74 -7.92
N ARG A 179 15.51 -10.96 -7.49
CA ARG A 179 16.91 -11.40 -7.39
C ARG A 179 17.64 -11.37 -8.74
N GLU A 180 17.01 -11.88 -9.82
CA GLU A 180 17.59 -11.85 -11.15
C GLU A 180 17.86 -10.43 -11.66
N ASN A 181 16.97 -9.49 -11.37
CA ASN A 181 17.19 -8.07 -11.70
C ASN A 181 18.42 -7.51 -10.99
N LEU A 182 18.61 -7.82 -9.71
CA LEU A 182 19.80 -7.41 -8.94
C LEU A 182 21.09 -8.04 -9.51
N LEU A 183 21.07 -9.30 -9.86
CA LEU A 183 22.21 -9.97 -10.49
C LEU A 183 22.58 -9.33 -11.84
N ARG A 184 21.59 -8.96 -12.67
CA ARG A 184 21.84 -8.24 -13.94
C ARG A 184 22.47 -6.87 -13.73
N GLU A 185 22.23 -6.22 -12.60
CA GLU A 185 22.84 -4.96 -12.21
C GLU A 185 24.21 -5.12 -11.54
N GLY A 186 24.71 -6.36 -11.44
CA GLY A 186 26.03 -6.65 -10.90
C GLY A 186 26.11 -6.81 -9.39
N VAL A 187 24.96 -6.92 -8.70
CA VAL A 187 24.95 -7.21 -7.26
C VAL A 187 25.46 -8.64 -7.03
N PRO A 188 26.47 -8.85 -6.15
CA PRO A 188 26.95 -10.19 -5.85
C PRO A 188 25.85 -11.08 -5.27
N ASP A 189 25.77 -12.34 -5.72
CA ASP A 189 24.75 -13.27 -5.24
C ASP A 189 24.81 -13.46 -3.70
N ALA A 190 26.00 -13.44 -3.14
CA ALA A 190 26.21 -13.52 -1.69
C ALA A 190 25.55 -12.35 -0.90
N ALA A 191 25.25 -11.22 -1.55
CA ALA A 191 24.57 -10.06 -0.95
C ALA A 191 23.03 -10.11 -1.14
N ILE A 192 22.49 -11.13 -1.85
CA ILE A 192 21.06 -11.22 -2.12
C ILE A 192 20.42 -12.34 -1.30
N ARG A 193 19.25 -12.09 -0.73
CA ARG A 193 18.39 -13.08 -0.06
C ARG A 193 16.99 -13.00 -0.62
N VAL A 194 16.47 -14.06 -1.16
CA VAL A 194 15.05 -14.15 -1.53
C VAL A 194 14.27 -14.50 -0.27
N THR A 195 13.54 -13.52 0.25
CA THR A 195 12.85 -13.62 1.54
C THR A 195 11.34 -13.71 1.43
N GLY A 196 10.76 -13.29 0.30
CA GLY A 196 9.37 -12.87 0.22
C GLY A 196 9.23 -11.39 0.58
N ASN A 197 8.01 -10.87 0.46
CA ASN A 197 7.68 -9.50 0.81
C ASN A 197 7.05 -9.44 2.21
N PRO A 198 7.58 -8.65 3.16
CA PRO A 198 6.98 -8.48 4.49
C PRO A 198 5.53 -7.97 4.51
N VAL A 199 5.00 -7.51 3.37
CA VAL A 199 3.58 -7.17 3.26
C VAL A 199 2.68 -8.38 3.49
N ILE A 200 3.13 -9.58 3.09
CA ILE A 200 2.38 -10.83 3.31
C ILE A 200 2.39 -11.23 4.79
N ASP A 201 3.53 -11.02 5.47
CA ASP A 201 3.59 -11.18 6.94
C ASP A 201 2.61 -10.23 7.65
N ALA A 202 2.59 -8.95 7.23
CA ALA A 202 1.67 -7.95 7.77
C ALA A 202 0.20 -8.35 7.55
N LEU A 203 -0.11 -8.82 6.33
CA LEU A 203 -1.45 -9.29 5.96
C LEU A 203 -1.91 -10.41 6.89
N HIS A 204 -1.08 -11.44 7.10
CA HIS A 204 -1.42 -12.57 7.97
C HIS A 204 -1.59 -12.12 9.42
N MET A 205 -0.69 -11.28 9.95
CA MET A 205 -0.81 -10.73 11.31
C MET A 205 -2.12 -9.99 11.51
N VAL A 206 -2.56 -9.20 10.52
CA VAL A 206 -3.78 -8.39 10.61
C VAL A 206 -5.03 -9.23 10.35
N ALA A 207 -4.96 -10.22 9.43
CA ALA A 207 -6.07 -11.12 9.14
C ALA A 207 -6.52 -11.97 10.32
N ASP A 208 -5.63 -12.15 11.31
CA ASP A 208 -5.91 -12.90 12.56
C ASP A 208 -6.41 -12.01 13.71
N LEU A 209 -6.41 -10.68 13.53
CA LEU A 209 -6.95 -9.77 14.53
C LEU A 209 -8.49 -9.80 14.56
N PRO A 210 -9.11 -9.68 15.73
CA PRO A 210 -10.54 -9.56 15.85
C PRO A 210 -11.04 -8.25 15.21
N TYR A 211 -12.14 -8.33 14.46
CA TYR A 211 -12.85 -7.18 13.92
C TYR A 211 -14.35 -7.40 14.01
N ASP A 212 -15.07 -6.42 14.54
CA ASP A 212 -16.53 -6.46 14.60
C ASP A 212 -17.12 -5.69 13.40
N PRO A 213 -17.65 -6.38 12.38
CA PRO A 213 -18.22 -5.75 11.20
C PRO A 213 -19.55 -5.03 11.46
N ALA A 214 -20.20 -5.27 12.60
CA ALA A 214 -21.43 -4.56 12.96
C ALA A 214 -21.19 -3.12 13.38
N THR A 215 -19.91 -2.75 13.56
CA THR A 215 -19.50 -1.40 13.93
C THR A 215 -18.61 -0.78 12.83
N GLY A 216 -18.50 0.56 12.85
CA GLY A 216 -17.59 1.27 11.95
C GLY A 216 -18.04 1.30 10.48
N PRO A 217 -17.08 1.39 9.53
CA PRO A 217 -17.36 1.70 8.13
C PRO A 217 -18.02 0.56 7.35
N LEU A 218 -18.01 -0.66 7.87
CA LEU A 218 -18.54 -1.85 7.21
C LEU A 218 -19.88 -2.32 7.79
N LYS A 219 -20.52 -1.56 8.68
CA LYS A 219 -21.75 -1.95 9.39
C LYS A 219 -22.94 -2.24 8.47
N ASP A 220 -22.99 -1.59 7.31
CA ASP A 220 -24.08 -1.70 6.35
C ASP A 220 -23.80 -2.72 5.23
N VAL A 221 -22.71 -3.50 5.32
CA VAL A 221 -22.36 -4.54 4.35
C VAL A 221 -23.18 -5.80 4.63
N PRO A 222 -23.90 -6.36 3.64
CA PRO A 222 -24.65 -7.59 3.80
C PRO A 222 -23.73 -8.83 3.74
N TRP A 223 -23.27 -9.29 4.88
CA TRP A 223 -22.30 -10.38 5.04
C TRP A 223 -22.80 -11.77 4.64
N ASP A 224 -24.09 -11.92 4.37
CA ASP A 224 -24.75 -13.12 3.86
C ASP A 224 -24.61 -13.28 2.34
N LYS A 225 -24.12 -12.27 1.62
CA LYS A 225 -23.95 -12.26 0.17
C LYS A 225 -22.53 -12.65 -0.24
N ARG A 226 -22.36 -13.04 -1.52
CA ARG A 226 -21.04 -13.13 -2.14
C ARG A 226 -20.49 -11.72 -2.35
N LEU A 227 -19.41 -11.38 -1.68
CA LEU A 227 -18.87 -10.04 -1.70
C LEU A 227 -17.80 -9.87 -2.80
N ILE A 228 -17.86 -8.75 -3.51
CA ILE A 228 -16.81 -8.28 -4.42
C ILE A 228 -16.19 -7.02 -3.81
N LEU A 229 -14.90 -7.08 -3.47
CA LEU A 229 -14.14 -5.91 -3.08
C LEU A 229 -13.63 -5.20 -4.34
N VAL A 230 -13.85 -3.90 -4.42
CA VAL A 230 -13.32 -3.05 -5.50
C VAL A 230 -12.39 -1.99 -4.93
N THR A 231 -11.21 -1.83 -5.55
CA THR A 231 -10.32 -0.69 -5.31
C THR A 231 -9.82 -0.16 -6.65
N ALA A 232 -10.31 1.01 -7.07
CA ALA A 232 -9.95 1.63 -8.34
C ALA A 232 -9.74 3.15 -8.15
N HIS A 233 -8.50 3.62 -8.34
CA HIS A 233 -8.12 5.01 -8.08
C HIS A 233 -6.85 5.47 -8.80
N ARG A 234 -6.25 4.64 -9.65
CA ARG A 234 -5.01 4.97 -10.36
C ARG A 234 -5.21 6.11 -11.35
N ARG A 235 -4.21 6.99 -11.46
CA ARG A 235 -4.26 8.17 -12.34
C ARG A 235 -4.49 7.81 -13.81
N GLU A 236 -3.87 6.71 -14.25
CA GLU A 236 -4.04 6.22 -15.62
C GLU A 236 -5.48 5.78 -15.94
N ASN A 237 -6.29 5.50 -14.93
CA ASN A 237 -7.69 5.08 -15.10
C ASN A 237 -8.70 6.22 -14.97
N LEU A 238 -8.28 7.44 -14.64
CA LEU A 238 -9.21 8.56 -14.45
C LEU A 238 -9.95 8.95 -15.75
N GLY A 239 -11.12 9.55 -15.59
CA GLY A 239 -11.98 9.98 -16.71
C GLY A 239 -12.80 8.81 -17.28
N GLU A 240 -12.85 8.69 -18.61
CA GLU A 240 -13.69 7.70 -19.31
C GLU A 240 -13.39 6.26 -18.89
N LEU A 241 -12.13 5.91 -18.62
CA LEU A 241 -11.76 4.56 -18.20
C LEU A 241 -12.39 4.19 -16.85
N LEU A 242 -12.40 5.10 -15.87
CA LEU A 242 -13.04 4.88 -14.61
C LEU A 242 -14.57 4.79 -14.74
N GLU A 243 -15.16 5.54 -15.64
CA GLU A 243 -16.58 5.41 -15.96
C GLU A 243 -16.91 4.04 -16.55
N GLN A 244 -16.07 3.49 -17.44
CA GLN A 244 -16.25 2.13 -17.97
C GLN A 244 -16.18 1.09 -16.85
N ILE A 245 -15.24 1.24 -15.92
CA ILE A 245 -15.16 0.39 -14.73
C ILE A 245 -16.45 0.50 -13.90
N CYS A 246 -16.92 1.70 -13.57
CA CYS A 246 -18.15 1.89 -12.80
C CYS A 246 -19.38 1.30 -13.52
N LEU A 247 -19.48 1.44 -14.84
CA LEU A 247 -20.56 0.84 -15.63
C LEU A 247 -20.49 -0.68 -15.62
N ALA A 248 -19.29 -1.29 -15.68
CA ALA A 248 -19.11 -2.73 -15.53
C ALA A 248 -19.56 -3.23 -14.16
N LEU A 249 -19.19 -2.52 -13.09
CA LEU A 249 -19.63 -2.84 -11.72
C LEU A 249 -21.15 -2.79 -11.57
N ARG A 250 -21.79 -1.76 -12.16
CA ARG A 250 -23.24 -1.65 -12.19
C ARG A 250 -23.90 -2.84 -12.89
N ASP A 251 -23.37 -3.23 -14.07
CA ASP A 251 -23.91 -4.36 -14.82
C ASP A 251 -23.80 -5.68 -14.04
N VAL A 252 -22.68 -5.89 -13.33
CA VAL A 252 -22.49 -7.05 -12.46
C VAL A 252 -23.48 -7.03 -11.30
N ALA A 253 -23.63 -5.90 -10.58
CA ALA A 253 -24.53 -5.78 -9.46
C ALA A 253 -25.98 -6.07 -9.85
N LEU A 254 -26.43 -5.56 -11.02
CA LEU A 254 -27.77 -5.79 -11.53
C LEU A 254 -27.98 -7.23 -12.02
N ALA A 255 -26.98 -7.84 -12.66
CA ALA A 255 -27.06 -9.22 -13.17
C ALA A 255 -27.12 -10.24 -12.04
N TYR A 256 -26.55 -9.98 -10.88
CA TYR A 256 -26.51 -10.86 -9.72
C TYR A 256 -27.29 -10.29 -8.53
N ALA A 257 -28.36 -9.54 -8.81
CA ALA A 257 -29.19 -8.93 -7.78
C ALA A 257 -29.68 -9.99 -6.76
N GLY A 258 -29.45 -9.72 -5.47
CA GLY A 258 -29.83 -10.60 -4.38
C GLY A 258 -28.79 -11.67 -3.99
N ASP A 259 -27.80 -11.95 -4.81
CA ASP A 259 -26.74 -12.93 -4.55
C ASP A 259 -25.37 -12.28 -4.31
N VAL A 260 -24.97 -11.32 -5.16
CA VAL A 260 -23.68 -10.62 -5.09
C VAL A 260 -23.87 -9.23 -4.51
N HIS A 261 -22.89 -8.78 -3.74
CA HIS A 261 -22.81 -7.40 -3.26
C HIS A 261 -21.42 -6.83 -3.46
N ILE A 262 -21.34 -5.66 -4.08
CA ILE A 262 -20.08 -4.94 -4.35
C ILE A 262 -19.84 -3.95 -3.23
N VAL A 263 -18.63 -3.99 -2.65
CA VAL A 263 -18.16 -3.00 -1.68
C VAL A 263 -16.99 -2.27 -2.29
N TYR A 264 -17.13 -0.96 -2.46
CA TYR A 264 -16.12 -0.11 -3.06
C TYR A 264 -15.73 1.03 -2.11
N PRO A 265 -14.61 0.91 -1.38
CA PRO A 265 -13.98 2.02 -0.67
C PRO A 265 -13.50 3.06 -1.68
N VAL A 266 -14.19 4.20 -1.75
CA VAL A 266 -13.95 5.22 -2.77
C VAL A 266 -12.85 6.15 -2.32
N HIS A 267 -11.82 6.29 -3.14
CA HIS A 267 -10.70 7.20 -2.87
C HIS A 267 -11.18 8.66 -2.85
N LEU A 268 -10.60 9.49 -1.96
CA LEU A 268 -11.02 10.87 -1.73
C LEU A 268 -10.76 11.84 -2.89
N ASN A 269 -10.02 11.42 -3.93
CA ASN A 269 -9.83 12.23 -5.13
C ASN A 269 -11.18 12.52 -5.80
N PRO A 270 -11.54 13.82 -6.02
CA PRO A 270 -12.81 14.19 -6.68
C PRO A 270 -13.02 13.52 -8.04
N ASN A 271 -11.94 13.28 -8.80
CA ASN A 271 -12.00 12.59 -10.09
C ASN A 271 -12.32 11.08 -9.96
N VAL A 272 -12.28 10.52 -8.75
CA VAL A 272 -12.75 9.16 -8.43
C VAL A 272 -14.14 9.21 -7.82
N GLN A 273 -14.38 10.13 -6.89
CA GLN A 273 -15.66 10.27 -6.18
C GLN A 273 -16.80 10.59 -7.14
N GLU A 274 -16.62 11.59 -8.01
CA GLU A 274 -17.69 12.05 -8.90
C GLU A 274 -18.27 10.89 -9.73
N PRO A 275 -17.50 10.16 -10.56
CA PRO A 275 -18.05 9.08 -11.38
C PRO A 275 -18.55 7.90 -10.52
N ALA A 276 -17.87 7.56 -9.40
CA ALA A 276 -18.30 6.49 -8.53
C ALA A 276 -19.69 6.77 -7.92
N TYR A 277 -19.89 7.93 -7.31
CA TYR A 277 -21.18 8.27 -6.70
C TYR A 277 -22.28 8.52 -7.73
N ARG A 278 -21.97 9.15 -8.86
CA ARG A 278 -22.94 9.38 -9.93
C ARG A 278 -23.45 8.08 -10.56
N LEU A 279 -22.56 7.11 -10.81
CA LEU A 279 -22.89 5.89 -11.56
C LEU A 279 -23.30 4.73 -10.67
N LEU A 280 -22.84 4.70 -9.41
CA LEU A 280 -23.03 3.57 -8.50
C LEU A 280 -23.83 3.91 -7.22
N GLY A 281 -23.95 5.20 -6.85
CA GLY A 281 -24.50 5.62 -5.56
C GLY A 281 -25.94 5.17 -5.26
N ASN A 282 -26.73 4.91 -6.31
CA ASN A 282 -28.13 4.43 -6.18
C ASN A 282 -28.33 3.03 -6.79
N VAL A 283 -27.25 2.27 -7.03
CA VAL A 283 -27.36 0.93 -7.62
C VAL A 283 -27.59 -0.10 -6.52
N PRO A 284 -28.71 -0.86 -6.56
CA PRO A 284 -28.92 -1.95 -5.62
C PRO A 284 -27.78 -2.98 -5.71
N GLY A 285 -27.31 -3.46 -4.55
CA GLY A 285 -26.18 -4.40 -4.51
C GLY A 285 -24.80 -3.74 -4.56
N VAL A 286 -24.71 -2.40 -4.38
CA VAL A 286 -23.46 -1.68 -4.27
C VAL A 286 -23.43 -0.85 -2.97
N THR A 287 -22.36 -0.98 -2.21
CA THR A 287 -22.05 -0.10 -1.08
C THR A 287 -20.77 0.68 -1.39
N LEU A 288 -20.89 2.01 -1.44
CA LEU A 288 -19.75 2.92 -1.50
C LEU A 288 -19.40 3.35 -0.07
N THR A 289 -18.14 3.18 0.32
CA THR A 289 -17.66 3.63 1.63
C THR A 289 -16.59 4.69 1.46
N GLU A 290 -16.27 5.40 2.54
CA GLU A 290 -15.00 6.12 2.62
C GLU A 290 -13.83 5.14 2.55
N PRO A 291 -12.60 5.64 2.28
CA PRO A 291 -11.39 4.81 2.34
C PRO A 291 -11.31 4.07 3.68
N LEU A 292 -11.00 2.79 3.61
CA LEU A 292 -10.90 1.93 4.79
C LEU A 292 -9.49 1.97 5.37
N ASP A 293 -9.42 1.93 6.69
CA ASP A 293 -8.20 1.62 7.43
C ASP A 293 -7.75 0.18 7.11
N TYR A 294 -6.49 -0.16 7.40
CA TYR A 294 -5.92 -1.44 6.98
C TYR A 294 -6.65 -2.66 7.58
N LEU A 295 -7.02 -2.63 8.86
CA LEU A 295 -7.73 -3.75 9.50
C LEU A 295 -9.13 -4.03 8.87
N PRO A 296 -10.05 -3.05 8.72
CA PRO A 296 -11.31 -3.30 8.02
C PRO A 296 -11.12 -3.67 6.55
N LEU A 297 -10.10 -3.15 5.86
CA LEU A 297 -9.80 -3.54 4.47
C LEU A 297 -9.38 -5.01 4.38
N VAL A 298 -8.47 -5.47 5.25
CA VAL A 298 -8.03 -6.87 5.30
C VAL A 298 -9.20 -7.78 5.68
N TYR A 299 -10.03 -7.37 6.66
CA TYR A 299 -11.22 -8.14 7.02
C TYR A 299 -12.20 -8.28 5.83
N LEU A 300 -12.50 -7.19 5.13
CA LEU A 300 -13.34 -7.21 3.93
C LEU A 300 -12.72 -8.09 2.84
N MET A 301 -11.42 -7.96 2.58
CA MET A 301 -10.69 -8.78 1.60
C MET A 301 -10.75 -10.28 1.96
N LYS A 302 -10.57 -10.63 3.24
CA LYS A 302 -10.69 -12.01 3.75
C LYS A 302 -12.10 -12.59 3.54
N ARG A 303 -13.15 -11.76 3.62
CA ARG A 303 -14.54 -12.13 3.40
C ARG A 303 -14.98 -12.07 1.94
N ALA A 304 -14.26 -11.34 1.11
CA ALA A 304 -14.59 -11.20 -0.30
C ALA A 304 -14.51 -12.56 -1.04
N THR A 305 -15.40 -12.75 -2.00
CA THR A 305 -15.34 -13.84 -2.98
C THR A 305 -14.32 -13.49 -4.07
N LEU A 306 -14.32 -12.24 -4.52
CA LEU A 306 -13.52 -11.78 -5.64
C LEU A 306 -13.00 -10.36 -5.35
N VAL A 307 -11.81 -10.03 -5.84
CA VAL A 307 -11.22 -8.70 -5.75
C VAL A 307 -10.99 -8.11 -7.14
N LEU A 308 -11.52 -6.92 -7.38
CA LEU A 308 -11.26 -6.12 -8.57
C LEU A 308 -10.39 -4.92 -8.17
N THR A 309 -9.19 -4.77 -8.75
CA THR A 309 -8.26 -3.73 -8.27
C THR A 309 -7.36 -3.18 -9.37
N ASP A 310 -6.98 -1.91 -9.22
CA ASP A 310 -5.86 -1.31 -9.95
C ASP A 310 -4.63 -1.09 -9.07
N SER A 311 -4.69 -1.49 -7.78
CA SER A 311 -3.61 -1.34 -6.80
C SER A 311 -2.56 -2.45 -6.93
N GLY A 312 -1.26 -2.09 -6.98
CA GLY A 312 -0.16 -3.06 -6.95
C GLY A 312 -0.09 -3.87 -5.65
N GLY A 313 -0.31 -3.24 -4.49
CA GLY A 313 -0.29 -3.92 -3.19
C GLY A 313 -1.38 -4.98 -3.06
N ILE A 314 -2.62 -4.66 -3.46
CA ILE A 314 -3.74 -5.61 -3.42
C ILE A 314 -3.50 -6.83 -4.32
N GLN A 315 -2.74 -6.67 -5.43
CA GLN A 315 -2.33 -7.79 -6.30
C GLN A 315 -1.38 -8.77 -5.59
N GLU A 316 -0.66 -8.33 -4.57
CA GLU A 316 0.19 -9.18 -3.73
C GLU A 316 -0.60 -9.78 -2.54
N GLU A 317 -1.43 -8.95 -1.89
CA GLU A 317 -2.11 -9.28 -0.64
C GLU A 317 -3.33 -10.19 -0.85
N ALA A 318 -4.23 -9.90 -1.81
CA ALA A 318 -5.45 -10.68 -1.99
C ALA A 318 -5.19 -12.15 -2.33
N PRO A 319 -4.21 -12.51 -3.18
CA PRO A 319 -3.79 -13.91 -3.37
C PRO A 319 -3.29 -14.56 -2.07
N GLY A 320 -2.62 -13.80 -1.18
CA GLY A 320 -2.18 -14.27 0.13
C GLY A 320 -3.34 -14.74 1.04
N LEU A 321 -4.55 -14.26 0.79
CA LEU A 321 -5.80 -14.69 1.43
C LEU A 321 -6.58 -15.72 0.60
N GLY A 322 -6.02 -16.22 -0.50
CA GLY A 322 -6.69 -17.16 -1.41
C GLY A 322 -7.81 -16.53 -2.22
N LYS A 323 -7.73 -15.24 -2.53
CA LYS A 323 -8.76 -14.53 -3.30
C LYS A 323 -8.32 -14.34 -4.75
N PRO A 324 -9.16 -14.76 -5.74
CA PRO A 324 -8.94 -14.41 -7.12
C PRO A 324 -8.95 -12.89 -7.33
N VAL A 325 -8.07 -12.41 -8.20
CA VAL A 325 -7.93 -10.98 -8.47
C VAL A 325 -8.10 -10.68 -9.96
N LEU A 326 -8.99 -9.73 -10.27
CA LEU A 326 -9.08 -9.12 -11.58
C LEU A 326 -8.44 -7.73 -11.55
N VAL A 327 -7.40 -7.55 -12.36
CA VAL A 327 -6.64 -6.28 -12.41
C VAL A 327 -7.23 -5.37 -13.47
N LEU A 328 -7.70 -4.22 -13.01
CA LEU A 328 -8.35 -3.16 -13.81
C LEU A 328 -7.30 -2.22 -14.43
N ARG A 329 -6.32 -2.80 -15.13
CA ARG A 329 -5.23 -2.10 -15.81
C ARG A 329 -4.86 -2.83 -17.09
N GLU A 330 -4.26 -2.13 -18.07
CA GLU A 330 -3.74 -2.77 -19.29
C GLU A 330 -2.43 -3.50 -19.03
N VAL A 331 -1.62 -2.98 -18.12
CA VAL A 331 -0.30 -3.55 -17.74
C VAL A 331 -0.17 -3.61 -16.23
N THR A 332 0.51 -4.63 -15.71
CA THR A 332 0.87 -4.74 -14.29
C THR A 332 2.38 -4.84 -14.11
N GLU A 333 2.89 -4.20 -13.08
CA GLU A 333 4.27 -4.37 -12.58
C GLU A 333 4.43 -5.62 -11.69
N ARG A 334 3.42 -6.49 -11.66
CA ARG A 334 3.37 -7.74 -10.86
C ARG A 334 3.18 -8.97 -11.76
N PRO A 335 4.09 -9.20 -12.74
CA PRO A 335 3.93 -10.29 -13.70
C PRO A 335 3.96 -11.68 -13.05
N GLU A 336 4.65 -11.84 -11.92
CA GLU A 336 4.73 -13.11 -11.19
C GLU A 336 3.36 -13.59 -10.71
N ALA A 337 2.47 -12.69 -10.27
CA ALA A 337 1.11 -13.06 -9.86
C ALA A 337 0.25 -13.51 -11.05
N VAL A 338 0.48 -12.93 -12.23
CA VAL A 338 -0.20 -13.34 -13.48
C VAL A 338 0.31 -14.71 -13.91
N GLU A 339 1.61 -14.93 -13.89
CA GLU A 339 2.26 -16.22 -14.23
C GLU A 339 1.85 -17.34 -13.26
N ALA A 340 1.71 -17.02 -11.97
CA ALA A 340 1.19 -17.97 -10.96
C ALA A 340 -0.31 -18.26 -11.12
N GLY A 341 -1.02 -17.52 -11.97
CA GLY A 341 -2.44 -17.71 -12.24
C GLY A 341 -3.40 -17.15 -11.17
N THR A 342 -2.87 -16.51 -10.12
CA THR A 342 -3.67 -15.94 -9.02
C THR A 342 -4.36 -14.65 -9.41
N VAL A 343 -3.78 -13.95 -10.38
CA VAL A 343 -4.19 -12.63 -10.86
C VAL A 343 -4.48 -12.69 -12.35
N ARG A 344 -5.51 -11.99 -12.81
CA ARG A 344 -5.85 -11.81 -14.22
C ARG A 344 -5.93 -10.35 -14.59
N VAL A 345 -5.14 -9.90 -15.54
CA VAL A 345 -5.26 -8.57 -16.12
C VAL A 345 -6.46 -8.55 -17.08
N VAL A 346 -7.45 -7.70 -16.76
CA VAL A 346 -8.70 -7.57 -17.55
C VAL A 346 -8.82 -6.19 -18.21
N GLY A 347 -7.92 -5.25 -17.91
CA GLY A 347 -8.02 -3.89 -18.44
C GLY A 347 -9.19 -3.10 -17.86
N THR A 348 -9.59 -2.06 -18.56
CA THR A 348 -10.67 -1.14 -18.16
C THR A 348 -11.92 -1.27 -19.04
N ASP A 349 -11.90 -2.17 -20.03
CA ASP A 349 -13.04 -2.41 -20.92
C ASP A 349 -14.22 -3.04 -20.15
N ARG A 350 -15.39 -2.39 -20.26
CA ARG A 350 -16.61 -2.77 -19.54
C ARG A 350 -17.04 -4.22 -19.83
N ALA A 351 -17.05 -4.63 -21.09
CA ALA A 351 -17.52 -5.97 -21.46
C ALA A 351 -16.58 -7.05 -20.93
N ARG A 352 -15.28 -6.82 -20.99
CA ARG A 352 -14.24 -7.73 -20.51
C ARG A 352 -14.24 -7.87 -18.99
N ILE A 353 -14.48 -6.77 -18.24
CA ILE A 353 -14.62 -6.81 -16.78
C ILE A 353 -15.85 -7.65 -16.41
N VAL A 354 -16.99 -7.40 -17.06
CA VAL A 354 -18.24 -8.16 -16.80
C VAL A 354 -18.04 -9.63 -17.14
N GLU A 355 -17.48 -9.97 -18.31
CA GLU A 355 -17.21 -11.34 -18.73
C GLU A 355 -16.38 -12.12 -17.70
N TRP A 356 -15.22 -11.57 -17.30
CA TRP A 356 -14.34 -12.24 -16.37
C TRP A 356 -14.93 -12.36 -14.96
N THR A 357 -15.68 -11.34 -14.51
CA THR A 357 -16.36 -11.37 -13.23
C THR A 357 -17.42 -12.49 -13.22
N ARG A 358 -18.25 -12.56 -14.27
CA ARG A 358 -19.25 -13.64 -14.43
C ARG A 358 -18.61 -15.01 -14.47
N ARG A 359 -17.52 -15.17 -15.24
CA ARG A 359 -16.79 -16.41 -15.36
C ARG A 359 -16.31 -16.94 -14.00
N LEU A 360 -15.81 -16.07 -13.13
CA LEU A 360 -15.36 -16.45 -11.79
C LEU A 360 -16.51 -16.67 -10.81
N LEU A 361 -17.64 -16.02 -11.00
CA LEU A 361 -18.82 -16.21 -10.15
C LEU A 361 -19.60 -17.47 -10.52
N ASP A 362 -19.64 -17.86 -11.79
CA ASP A 362 -20.51 -18.94 -12.30
C ASP A 362 -19.77 -20.27 -12.49
N ASN A 363 -18.42 -20.25 -12.57
CA ASN A 363 -17.60 -21.45 -12.79
C ASN A 363 -16.73 -21.75 -11.56
N SER A 364 -17.18 -22.69 -10.74
CA SER A 364 -16.48 -23.10 -9.51
C SER A 364 -15.07 -23.64 -9.78
N ALA A 365 -14.87 -24.40 -10.87
CA ALA A 365 -13.57 -24.96 -11.21
C ALA A 365 -12.55 -23.87 -11.60
N GLU A 366 -12.97 -22.85 -12.35
CA GLU A 366 -12.12 -21.69 -12.67
C GLU A 366 -11.81 -20.89 -11.40
N TYR A 367 -12.83 -20.69 -10.54
CA TYR A 367 -12.65 -20.02 -9.26
C TYR A 367 -11.65 -20.76 -8.36
N GLU A 368 -11.83 -22.08 -8.18
CA GLU A 368 -10.95 -22.91 -7.36
C GLU A 368 -9.51 -22.90 -7.88
N THR A 369 -9.31 -23.03 -9.18
CA THR A 369 -7.97 -22.97 -9.79
C THR A 369 -7.25 -21.68 -9.41
N ARG A 370 -7.96 -20.55 -9.30
CA ARG A 370 -7.36 -19.26 -8.96
C ARG A 370 -7.29 -18.99 -7.46
N SER A 371 -8.16 -19.59 -6.66
CA SER A 371 -8.19 -19.44 -5.20
C SER A 371 -7.21 -20.38 -4.48
N VAL A 372 -6.94 -21.55 -5.02
CA VAL A 372 -5.97 -22.54 -4.49
C VAL A 372 -4.54 -22.02 -4.51
N ALA A 373 -4.29 -20.96 -5.24
CA ALA A 373 -2.99 -20.29 -5.34
C ALA A 373 -2.44 -19.70 -4.02
N ARG A 374 -3.12 -19.81 -2.88
CA ARG A 374 -2.54 -19.53 -1.56
C ARG A 374 -1.24 -20.29 -1.31
N ALA A 375 -1.12 -21.51 -1.86
CA ALA A 375 0.09 -22.30 -1.79
C ALA A 375 1.22 -21.78 -2.71
N VAL A 376 0.95 -20.80 -3.57
CA VAL A 376 1.84 -20.34 -4.64
C VAL A 376 1.88 -18.80 -4.73
N ASN A 377 1.60 -18.07 -3.63
CA ASN A 377 1.79 -16.62 -3.67
C ASN A 377 3.27 -16.30 -3.91
N PRO A 378 3.64 -15.77 -5.10
CA PRO A 378 5.05 -15.55 -5.45
C PRO A 378 5.73 -14.51 -4.53
N TYR A 379 4.94 -13.70 -3.82
CA TYR A 379 5.43 -12.65 -2.93
C TYR A 379 5.70 -13.14 -1.50
N GLY A 380 5.43 -14.41 -1.18
CA GLY A 380 5.81 -14.99 0.09
C GLY A 380 4.73 -15.80 0.79
N ASP A 381 5.16 -16.43 1.87
CA ASP A 381 4.40 -17.35 2.71
C ASP A 381 4.13 -16.80 4.13
N GLY A 382 4.44 -15.51 4.37
CA GLY A 382 4.28 -14.86 5.69
C GLY A 382 5.45 -15.03 6.64
N HIS A 383 6.63 -15.45 6.14
CA HIS A 383 7.86 -15.63 6.92
C HIS A 383 9.02 -14.76 6.44
N ALA A 384 8.74 -13.71 5.66
CA ALA A 384 9.77 -12.83 5.12
C ALA A 384 10.52 -12.09 6.24
N ALA A 385 9.81 -11.58 7.22
CA ALA A 385 10.40 -10.85 8.35
C ALA A 385 11.38 -11.72 9.14
N GLU A 386 11.04 -12.99 9.40
CA GLU A 386 11.93 -13.91 10.09
C GLU A 386 13.20 -14.18 9.29
N ARG A 387 13.09 -14.42 7.98
CA ARG A 387 14.22 -14.63 7.07
C ARG A 387 15.15 -13.43 7.03
N ILE A 388 14.60 -12.21 7.02
CA ILE A 388 15.37 -10.95 7.08
C ILE A 388 16.18 -10.91 8.36
N VAL A 389 15.55 -11.10 9.52
CA VAL A 389 16.22 -11.07 10.84
C VAL A 389 17.31 -12.12 10.94
N LEU A 390 17.05 -13.35 10.47
CA LEU A 390 18.06 -14.43 10.46
C LEU A 390 19.27 -14.12 9.58
N ALA A 391 19.08 -13.38 8.49
CA ALA A 391 20.16 -12.97 7.61
C ALA A 391 21.05 -11.88 8.22
N LEU A 392 20.47 -10.98 9.02
CA LEU A 392 21.21 -9.93 9.73
C LEU A 392 22.07 -10.46 10.89
N LEU A 393 21.72 -11.63 11.43
CA LEU A 393 22.44 -12.27 12.55
C LEU A 393 23.62 -13.14 12.10
N LYS A 394 23.82 -13.31 10.81
CA LYS A 394 24.94 -14.07 10.23
C LYS A 394 26.11 -13.15 9.89
#